data_d3f410e9f8ddf4606665b899a9e97aa0
#
_entry.id   d3f410e9f8ddf4606665b899a9e97aa0
#
_cell.length_a   1.000
_cell.length_b   1.000
_cell.length_c   1.000
_cell.angle_alpha   90.00
_cell.angle_beta   90.00
_cell.angle_gamma   90.00
#
_symmetry.space_group_name_H-M   'P 1'
#
loop_
_entity.id
_entity.type
_entity.pdbx_description
1 polymer ?
#
loop_
_entity_poly.entity_id
_entity_poly.type
_entity_poly.pdbx_seq_one_letter_code
_entity_poly.pdbx_strand_id
1 'polypeptide(L)'
;MIAREWKARCPKEQKKDFIKYLYQTGVKDTSSTKGFKDAQILSRDLEDKVEITLITYWDCLESIKTYAGDDIEVARLYPEDFRYELEPDDFVIHYEVINSIF
;
A
#
# COMPACT_ATOMS: atom_id res chain seq x y z
N MET A 1 -15.18 7.98 4.36
CA MET A 1 -14.05 7.04 4.44
C MET A 1 -13.24 7.10 3.14
N ILE A 2 -11.94 7.04 3.26
CA ILE A 2 -11.01 7.17 2.13
C ILE A 2 -10.29 5.85 1.93
N ALA A 3 -10.18 5.40 0.67
CA ALA A 3 -9.33 4.27 0.29
C ALA A 3 -8.05 4.83 -0.35
N ARG A 4 -6.91 4.36 0.12
CA ARG A 4 -5.58 4.71 -0.43
C ARG A 4 -5.02 3.48 -1.14
N GLU A 5 -4.70 3.62 -2.42
CA GLU A 5 -4.19 2.53 -3.24
C GLU A 5 -2.72 2.74 -3.57
N TRP A 6 -1.88 1.80 -3.14
CA TRP A 6 -0.46 1.74 -3.45
C TRP A 6 -0.18 0.50 -4.30
N LYS A 7 0.63 0.64 -5.33
CA LYS A 7 0.97 -0.46 -6.24
C LYS A 7 2.46 -0.56 -6.49
N ALA A 8 2.90 -1.81 -6.66
CA ALA A 8 4.26 -2.11 -7.06
C ALA A 8 4.30 -3.46 -7.79
N ARG A 9 5.37 -3.67 -8.52
CA ARG A 9 5.62 -4.93 -9.23
C ARG A 9 6.96 -5.48 -8.79
N CYS A 10 7.06 -6.81 -8.77
CA CYS A 10 8.33 -7.48 -8.50
C CYS A 10 8.38 -8.81 -9.26
N PRO A 11 9.58 -9.42 -9.39
CA PRO A 11 9.68 -10.76 -9.94
C PRO A 11 8.85 -11.75 -9.13
N LYS A 12 8.29 -12.75 -9.78
CA LYS A 12 7.40 -13.74 -9.13
C LYS A 12 8.08 -14.47 -7.98
N GLU A 13 9.37 -14.75 -8.11
CA GLU A 13 10.13 -15.42 -7.06
C GLU A 13 10.31 -14.57 -5.79
N GLN A 14 10.12 -13.26 -5.87
CA GLN A 14 10.21 -12.36 -4.74
C GLN A 14 8.87 -12.11 -4.05
N LYS A 15 7.76 -12.58 -4.63
CA LYS A 15 6.42 -12.29 -4.13
C LYS A 15 6.24 -12.63 -2.66
N LYS A 16 6.58 -13.85 -2.27
CA LYS A 16 6.34 -14.33 -0.90
C LYS A 16 7.13 -13.50 0.11
N ASP A 17 8.39 -13.27 -0.16
CA ASP A 17 9.27 -12.53 0.75
C ASP A 17 8.88 -11.06 0.80
N PHE A 18 8.52 -10.48 -0.33
CA PHE A 18 8.08 -9.08 -0.33
C PHE A 18 6.78 -8.89 0.43
N ILE A 19 5.80 -9.78 0.28
CA ILE A 19 4.54 -9.67 1.04
C ILE A 19 4.82 -9.74 2.54
N LYS A 20 5.72 -10.62 2.97
CA LYS A 20 6.14 -10.70 4.37
C LYS A 20 6.75 -9.38 4.85
N TYR A 21 7.61 -8.77 4.05
CA TYR A 21 8.19 -7.47 4.35
C TYR A 21 7.13 -6.36 4.40
N LEU A 22 6.17 -6.40 3.48
CA LEU A 22 5.06 -5.44 3.44
C LEU A 22 4.23 -5.46 4.73
N TYR A 23 3.98 -6.66 5.30
CA TYR A 23 3.33 -6.77 6.60
C TYR A 23 4.13 -6.11 7.71
N GLN A 24 5.45 -6.19 7.65
CA GLN A 24 6.35 -5.66 8.67
C GLN A 24 6.58 -4.15 8.53
N THR A 25 6.23 -3.57 7.41
CA THR A 25 6.47 -2.15 7.10
C THR A 25 5.16 -1.41 6.86
N GLY A 26 4.69 -1.39 5.62
CA GLY A 26 3.51 -0.61 5.25
C GLY A 26 2.25 -0.99 6.03
N VAL A 27 1.97 -2.27 6.18
CA VAL A 27 0.79 -2.73 6.91
C VAL A 27 0.91 -2.38 8.39
N LYS A 28 2.06 -2.65 8.99
CA LYS A 28 2.30 -2.36 10.42
C LYS A 28 2.19 -0.86 10.69
N ASP A 29 2.83 -0.03 9.89
CA ASP A 29 2.87 1.40 10.13
C ASP A 29 1.51 2.06 9.88
N THR A 30 0.81 1.66 8.81
CA THR A 30 -0.54 2.19 8.56
C THR A 30 -1.51 1.76 9.66
N SER A 31 -1.50 0.48 10.05
CA SER A 31 -2.42 -0.05 11.04
C SER A 31 -2.17 0.52 12.44
N SER A 32 -0.99 1.06 12.69
CA SER A 32 -0.64 1.71 13.96
C SER A 32 -0.98 3.21 13.96
N THR A 33 -1.47 3.75 12.84
CA THR A 33 -1.79 5.16 12.71
C THR A 33 -3.26 5.41 13.07
N LYS A 34 -3.52 6.42 13.90
CA LYS A 34 -4.88 6.80 14.25
C LYS A 34 -5.69 7.14 13.00
N GLY A 35 -6.91 6.62 12.92
CA GLY A 35 -7.79 6.82 11.77
C GLY A 35 -7.75 5.70 10.74
N PHE A 36 -6.81 4.78 10.87
CA PHE A 36 -6.78 3.57 10.05
C PHE A 36 -7.98 2.68 10.36
N LYS A 37 -8.61 2.13 9.32
CA LYS A 37 -9.79 1.27 9.47
C LYS A 37 -9.55 -0.17 9.06
N ASP A 38 -8.92 -0.39 7.91
CA ASP A 38 -8.70 -1.73 7.36
C ASP A 38 -7.65 -1.68 6.27
N ALA A 39 -7.16 -2.86 5.88
CA ALA A 39 -6.21 -3.00 4.79
C ALA A 39 -6.48 -4.28 4.02
N GLN A 40 -6.17 -4.25 2.73
CA GLN A 40 -6.22 -5.42 1.86
C GLN A 40 -4.95 -5.46 1.02
N ILE A 41 -4.40 -6.66 0.89
CA ILE A 41 -3.30 -6.91 -0.04
C ILE A 41 -3.86 -7.73 -1.19
N LEU A 42 -3.71 -7.20 -2.39
CA LEU A 42 -4.19 -7.85 -3.61
C LEU A 42 -2.98 -8.17 -4.49
N SER A 43 -3.07 -9.24 -5.25
CA SER A 43 -2.03 -9.55 -6.21
C SER A 43 -2.62 -10.07 -7.51
N ARG A 44 -1.94 -9.80 -8.61
CA ARG A 44 -2.24 -10.44 -9.89
C ARG A 44 -0.97 -10.76 -10.62
N ASP A 45 -0.98 -11.86 -11.36
CA ASP A 45 0.16 -12.24 -12.17
C ASP A 45 0.16 -11.45 -13.47
N LEU A 46 1.32 -10.93 -13.82
CA LEU A 46 1.64 -10.40 -15.13
C LEU A 46 2.44 -11.47 -15.86
N GLU A 47 2.91 -11.18 -17.07
CA GLU A 47 3.64 -12.18 -17.85
C GLU A 47 4.86 -12.76 -17.11
N ASP A 48 5.73 -11.87 -16.64
CA ASP A 48 7.00 -12.23 -15.99
C ASP A 48 7.13 -11.70 -14.57
N LYS A 49 6.11 -10.99 -14.08
CA LYS A 49 6.11 -10.33 -12.77
C LYS A 49 4.80 -10.55 -12.06
N VAL A 50 4.75 -10.14 -10.81
CA VAL A 50 3.52 -10.04 -10.05
C VAL A 50 3.30 -8.58 -9.66
N GLU A 51 2.06 -8.11 -9.78
CA GLU A 51 1.67 -6.79 -9.28
C GLU A 51 1.02 -6.96 -7.91
N ILE A 52 1.49 -6.18 -6.95
CA ILE A 52 0.98 -6.21 -5.59
C ILE A 52 0.36 -4.84 -5.30
N THR A 53 -0.88 -4.87 -4.80
CA THR A 53 -1.61 -3.67 -4.44
C THR A 53 -1.92 -3.71 -2.95
N LEU A 54 -1.58 -2.65 -2.25
CA LEU A 54 -1.99 -2.45 -0.87
C LEU A 54 -3.05 -1.36 -0.86
N ILE A 55 -4.26 -1.72 -0.42
CA ILE A 55 -5.33 -0.75 -0.20
C ILE A 55 -5.50 -0.59 1.30
N THR A 56 -5.43 0.66 1.77
CA THR A 56 -5.70 1.00 3.17
C THR A 56 -6.91 1.90 3.24
N TYR A 57 -7.73 1.69 4.27
CA TYR A 57 -8.98 2.44 4.47
C TYR A 57 -8.83 3.34 5.67
N TRP A 58 -9.30 4.57 5.56
CA TRP A 58 -9.06 5.63 6.53
C TRP A 58 -10.34 6.42 6.80
N ASP A 59 -10.43 6.98 8.00
CA ASP A 59 -11.57 7.83 8.36
C ASP A 59 -11.58 9.14 7.57
N CYS A 60 -10.40 9.76 7.35
CA CYS A 60 -10.27 11.03 6.63
C CYS A 60 -8.87 11.22 6.09
N LEU A 61 -8.70 12.22 5.23
CA LEU A 61 -7.40 12.55 4.63
C LEU A 61 -6.37 13.00 5.65
N GLU A 62 -6.79 13.68 6.70
CA GLU A 62 -5.87 14.17 7.75
C GLU A 62 -5.14 13.02 8.44
N SER A 63 -5.82 11.90 8.65
CA SER A 63 -5.20 10.71 9.24
C SER A 63 -4.11 10.14 8.36
N ILE A 64 -4.29 10.20 7.04
CA ILE A 64 -3.30 9.73 6.08
C ILE A 64 -2.03 10.58 6.16
N LYS A 65 -2.15 11.88 6.39
CA LYS A 65 -0.98 12.77 6.54
C LYS A 65 -0.07 12.36 7.67
N THR A 66 -0.62 11.84 8.75
CA THR A 66 0.17 11.36 9.89
C THR A 66 1.08 10.21 9.46
N TYR A 67 0.61 9.35 8.57
CA TYR A 67 1.39 8.23 8.04
C TYR A 67 2.32 8.66 6.90
N ALA A 68 1.79 9.38 5.92
CA ALA A 68 2.46 9.60 4.63
C ALA A 68 3.19 10.94 4.51
N GLY A 69 2.96 11.88 5.44
CA GLY A 69 3.47 13.24 5.34
C GLY A 69 2.49 14.15 4.62
N ASP A 70 2.89 15.41 4.42
CA ASP A 70 1.99 16.43 3.87
C ASP A 70 1.58 16.16 2.43
N ASP A 71 2.48 15.60 1.62
CA ASP A 71 2.18 15.26 0.24
C ASP A 71 1.69 13.80 0.17
N ILE A 72 0.40 13.63 0.44
CA ILE A 72 -0.20 12.29 0.55
C ILE A 72 -0.27 11.53 -0.77
N GLU A 73 -0.09 12.20 -1.91
CA GLU A 73 -0.12 11.55 -3.21
C GLU A 73 1.17 10.83 -3.54
N VAL A 74 2.27 11.17 -2.86
CA VAL A 74 3.55 10.51 -3.05
C VAL A 74 3.57 9.20 -2.27
N ALA A 75 3.99 8.11 -2.93
CA ALA A 75 4.12 6.81 -2.29
C ALA A 75 5.20 6.87 -1.21
N ARG A 76 4.89 6.32 -0.02
CA ARG A 76 5.89 6.14 1.02
C ARG A 76 6.61 4.82 0.77
N LEU A 77 7.91 4.91 0.48
CA LEU A 77 8.75 3.74 0.23
C LEU A 77 9.61 3.46 1.46
N TYR A 78 10.02 2.21 1.60
CA TYR A 78 10.84 1.76 2.71
C TYR A 78 12.25 1.43 2.23
N PRO A 79 13.28 1.58 3.11
CA PRO A 79 14.68 1.50 2.67
C PRO A 79 15.06 0.19 1.98
N GLU A 80 14.41 -0.91 2.33
CA GLU A 80 14.76 -2.21 1.80
C GLU A 80 13.84 -2.70 0.67
N ASP A 81 12.92 -1.86 0.20
CA ASP A 81 12.03 -2.23 -0.90
C ASP A 81 12.82 -2.69 -2.14
N PHE A 82 13.94 -2.04 -2.44
CA PHE A 82 14.76 -2.38 -3.62
C PHE A 82 15.36 -3.79 -3.54
N ARG A 83 15.50 -4.38 -2.35
CA ARG A 83 16.05 -5.74 -2.19
C ARG A 83 15.19 -6.80 -2.87
N TYR A 84 13.93 -6.49 -3.08
CA TYR A 84 12.97 -7.39 -3.72
C TYR A 84 12.81 -7.09 -5.20
N GLU A 85 13.71 -6.29 -5.77
CA GLU A 85 13.65 -5.83 -7.15
C GLU A 85 12.29 -5.16 -7.44
N LEU A 86 11.82 -4.41 -6.47
CA LEU A 86 10.51 -3.77 -6.51
C LEU A 86 10.50 -2.62 -7.50
N GLU A 87 9.43 -2.53 -8.27
CA GLU A 87 9.13 -1.42 -9.17
C GLU A 87 7.86 -0.74 -8.68
N PRO A 88 7.95 0.18 -7.70
CA PRO A 88 6.77 0.83 -7.15
C PRO A 88 6.30 1.97 -8.04
N ASP A 89 5.00 2.26 -8.00
CA ASP A 89 4.51 3.52 -8.53
C ASP A 89 5.01 4.65 -7.63
N ASP A 90 5.33 5.80 -8.22
CA ASP A 90 5.79 6.97 -7.48
C ASP A 90 4.66 7.61 -6.69
N PHE A 91 3.43 7.47 -7.19
CA PHE A 91 2.25 8.09 -6.61
C PHE A 91 1.21 7.05 -6.24
N VAL A 92 0.43 7.38 -5.24
CA VAL A 92 -0.73 6.59 -4.82
C VAL A 92 -2.00 7.28 -5.27
N ILE A 93 -3.12 6.55 -5.28
CA ILE A 93 -4.42 7.08 -5.67
C ILE A 93 -5.34 7.00 -4.47
N HIS A 94 -6.08 8.08 -4.21
CA HIS A 94 -7.09 8.13 -3.16
C HIS A 94 -8.47 8.12 -3.77
N TYR A 95 -9.37 7.39 -3.12
CA TYR A 95 -10.77 7.27 -3.51
C TYR A 95 -11.65 7.62 -2.33
N GLU A 96 -12.76 8.30 -2.59
CA GLU A 96 -13.83 8.37 -1.60
C GLU A 96 -14.62 7.07 -1.66
N VAL A 97 -14.79 6.42 -0.51
CA VAL A 97 -15.62 5.21 -0.44
C VAL A 97 -17.07 5.64 -0.34
N ILE A 98 -17.83 5.42 -1.41
CA ILE A 98 -19.24 5.83 -1.47
C ILE A 98 -20.11 4.85 -0.71
N ASN A 99 -19.84 3.55 -0.85
CA ASN A 99 -20.63 2.53 -0.19
C ASN A 99 -19.81 1.25 0.00
N SER A 100 -20.09 0.54 1.08
CA SER A 100 -19.53 -0.79 1.34
C SER A 100 -20.71 -1.74 1.54
N ILE A 101 -20.75 -2.79 0.74
CA ILE A 101 -21.92 -3.71 0.67
C ILE A 101 -21.66 -5.00 1.46
N PHE A 102 -20.51 -5.13 2.08
CA PHE A 102 -20.12 -6.33 2.84
C PHE A 102 -20.69 -6.35 4.24
#